data_e61d650bc69da9833b32ab7338fbb308
#
_entry.id   e61d650bc69da9833b32ab7338fbb308
#
_cell.length_a   1.000
_cell.length_b   1.000
_cell.length_c   1.000
_cell.angle_alpha   90.00
_cell.angle_beta   90.00
_cell.angle_gamma   90.00
#
_symmetry.space_group_name_H-M   'P 1'
#
loop_
_entity.id
_entity.type
_entity.pdbx_description
1 polymer ?
#
loop_
_entity_poly.entity_id
_entity_poly.type
_entity_poly.pdbx_seq_one_letter_code
_entity_poly.pdbx_strand_id
1 'polypeptide(L)'
;MHAPTSPRFFKWLLAPCAVLLLGSFNLQAQSSTGFVISKIEPSIVTTPSISYSGATQKSSRPKSWMEIEVTFGWQPTTPPVNSSDKYADDIVLDYYVLLANKNAAAPQGTLLTGQVTHTSVPAMQNDLKSVMYINPRTLERFFDGKLPSSASSAIVDVGVTISRQGQVVAQKSLKSPGIWWPQYQKTSGYLLNKNETPFASLNSDYYEAVKKQ
;
A
#
# COMPACT_ATOMS: atom_id res chain seq x y z
N MET A 1 -22.80 66.32 -59.16
CA MET A 1 -23.16 64.93 -59.49
C MET A 1 -22.03 64.04 -59.03
N HIS A 2 -22.08 63.62 -57.82
CA HIS A 2 -21.04 62.80 -57.22
C HIS A 2 -21.70 61.58 -56.59
N ALA A 3 -21.29 60.40 -57.02
CA ALA A 3 -21.70 59.15 -56.41
C ALA A 3 -20.76 58.85 -55.26
N PRO A 4 -21.26 58.36 -54.14
CA PRO A 4 -20.40 57.95 -53.02
C PRO A 4 -20.01 56.47 -53.13
N THR A 5 -18.74 56.20 -52.94
CA THR A 5 -18.10 54.94 -52.85
C THR A 5 -18.40 54.29 -51.52
N SER A 6 -18.87 53.02 -51.51
CA SER A 6 -19.10 52.20 -50.33
C SER A 6 -17.83 51.51 -49.85
N PRO A 7 -17.57 51.40 -48.50
CA PRO A 7 -16.43 50.67 -47.97
C PRO A 7 -16.73 49.18 -47.90
N ARG A 8 -15.79 48.36 -48.38
CA ARG A 8 -15.76 46.90 -48.26
C ARG A 8 -15.43 46.48 -46.85
N PHE A 9 -16.39 45.87 -46.17
CA PHE A 9 -16.16 45.18 -44.88
C PHE A 9 -15.38 43.89 -45.09
N PHE A 10 -14.16 43.86 -44.57
CA PHE A 10 -13.31 42.68 -44.50
C PHE A 10 -13.78 41.81 -43.30
N LYS A 11 -14.46 40.70 -43.59
CA LYS A 11 -14.85 39.72 -42.55
C LYS A 11 -13.64 38.89 -42.20
N TRP A 12 -13.11 39.11 -41.00
CA TRP A 12 -12.14 38.26 -40.40
C TRP A 12 -12.85 36.99 -39.90
N LEU A 13 -12.57 35.88 -40.54
CA LEU A 13 -12.94 34.53 -40.08
C LEU A 13 -11.95 34.14 -38.98
N LEU A 14 -12.39 34.24 -37.70
CA LEU A 14 -11.74 33.63 -36.56
C LEU A 14 -12.08 32.14 -36.58
N ALA A 15 -11.12 31.32 -36.98
CA ALA A 15 -11.19 29.88 -36.80
C ALA A 15 -10.86 29.54 -35.32
N PRO A 16 -11.73 28.78 -34.58
CA PRO A 16 -11.38 28.31 -33.27
C PRO A 16 -10.36 27.17 -33.42
N CYS A 17 -9.13 27.40 -32.95
CA CYS A 17 -8.14 26.37 -32.74
C CYS A 17 -8.59 25.49 -31.55
N ALA A 18 -9.25 24.38 -31.83
CA ALA A 18 -9.52 23.35 -30.84
C ALA A 18 -8.21 22.65 -30.48
N VAL A 19 -7.59 23.09 -29.38
CA VAL A 19 -6.45 22.37 -28.77
C VAL A 19 -7.00 21.09 -28.15
N LEU A 20 -6.88 19.99 -28.86
CA LEU A 20 -7.06 18.65 -28.35
C LEU A 20 -5.91 18.36 -27.35
N LEU A 21 -6.17 18.60 -26.06
CA LEU A 21 -5.36 18.07 -24.97
C LEU A 21 -5.52 16.54 -24.95
N LEU A 22 -4.69 15.87 -25.75
CA LEU A 22 -4.46 14.44 -25.62
C LEU A 22 -3.78 14.21 -24.26
N GLY A 23 -4.58 13.99 -23.24
CA GLY A 23 -4.10 13.50 -21.96
C GLY A 23 -3.39 12.18 -22.22
N SER A 24 -2.07 12.22 -22.13
CA SER A 24 -1.22 11.02 -22.13
C SER A 24 -1.59 10.19 -20.92
N PHE A 25 -2.49 9.23 -21.06
CA PHE A 25 -2.63 8.15 -20.13
C PHE A 25 -1.31 7.37 -20.17
N ASN A 26 -0.42 7.66 -19.23
CA ASN A 26 0.71 6.80 -18.97
C ASN A 26 0.15 5.45 -18.54
N LEU A 27 -0.11 4.54 -19.48
CA LEU A 27 -0.08 3.12 -19.21
C LEU A 27 1.36 2.84 -18.78
N GLN A 28 1.60 2.86 -17.47
CA GLN A 28 2.83 2.29 -16.95
C GLN A 28 2.82 0.82 -17.32
N ALA A 29 3.57 0.51 -18.38
CA ALA A 29 3.95 -0.85 -18.66
C ALA A 29 4.59 -1.37 -17.36
N GLN A 30 3.99 -2.37 -16.74
CA GLN A 30 4.61 -3.13 -15.66
C GLN A 30 5.95 -3.59 -16.21
N SER A 31 7.03 -2.95 -15.76
CA SER A 31 8.37 -3.37 -16.13
C SER A 31 8.48 -4.83 -15.71
N SER A 32 8.95 -5.69 -16.61
CA SER A 32 9.07 -7.13 -16.42
C SER A 32 10.19 -7.49 -15.43
N THR A 33 10.15 -6.88 -14.25
CA THR A 33 11.12 -7.11 -13.16
C THR A 33 10.88 -8.43 -12.45
N GLY A 34 9.78 -9.11 -12.80
CA GLY A 34 9.41 -10.41 -12.24
C GLY A 34 8.80 -10.36 -10.84
N PHE A 35 8.54 -9.18 -10.27
CA PHE A 35 7.80 -9.08 -9.02
C PHE A 35 6.28 -9.16 -9.25
N VAL A 36 5.59 -9.93 -8.41
CA VAL A 36 4.13 -10.11 -8.44
C VAL A 36 3.59 -10.14 -7.02
N ILE A 37 2.51 -9.39 -6.76
CA ILE A 37 1.74 -9.52 -5.52
C ILE A 37 0.61 -10.51 -5.78
N SER A 38 0.68 -11.69 -5.17
CA SER A 38 -0.31 -12.75 -5.35
C SER A 38 -1.53 -12.56 -4.45
N LYS A 39 -1.33 -12.19 -3.18
CA LYS A 39 -2.40 -12.12 -2.18
C LYS A 39 -2.22 -10.95 -1.21
N ILE A 40 -3.33 -10.39 -0.75
CA ILE A 40 -3.42 -9.41 0.33
C ILE A 40 -4.49 -9.92 1.30
N GLU A 41 -4.13 -10.16 2.56
CA GLU A 41 -4.99 -10.79 3.57
C GLU A 41 -5.02 -9.97 4.86
N PRO A 42 -6.03 -9.12 5.03
CA PRO A 42 -6.28 -8.51 6.32
C PRO A 42 -6.98 -9.49 7.27
N SER A 43 -6.49 -9.57 8.51
CA SER A 43 -7.04 -10.42 9.56
C SER A 43 -7.05 -9.73 10.92
N ILE A 44 -7.81 -10.27 11.87
CA ILE A 44 -7.77 -9.86 13.28
C ILE A 44 -6.97 -10.91 14.05
N VAL A 45 -5.90 -10.47 14.70
CA VAL A 45 -5.03 -11.32 15.52
C VAL A 45 -5.01 -10.82 16.96
N THR A 46 -4.82 -11.73 17.90
CA THR A 46 -4.79 -11.40 19.33
C THR A 46 -3.35 -11.21 19.81
N THR A 47 -3.11 -10.23 20.68
CA THR A 47 -1.81 -10.05 21.34
C THR A 47 -1.30 -11.38 21.90
N PRO A 48 -0.08 -11.82 21.57
CA PRO A 48 0.46 -13.07 22.08
C PRO A 48 0.63 -13.03 23.60
N SER A 49 0.28 -14.12 24.27
CA SER A 49 0.54 -14.30 25.70
C SER A 49 1.92 -14.96 25.86
N ILE A 50 2.85 -14.23 26.47
CA ILE A 50 4.18 -14.75 26.79
C ILE A 50 4.28 -14.94 28.30
N SER A 51 4.52 -16.18 28.74
CA SER A 51 4.82 -16.50 30.15
C SER A 51 6.33 -16.60 30.33
N TYR A 52 6.86 -15.93 31.33
CA TYR A 52 8.25 -16.05 31.74
C TYR A 52 8.36 -16.21 33.25
N SER A 53 9.34 -17.01 33.71
CA SER A 53 9.62 -17.22 35.12
C SER A 53 10.64 -16.17 35.63
N GLY A 54 10.56 -15.82 36.90
CA GLY A 54 11.58 -15.00 37.57
C GLY A 54 11.35 -13.50 37.58
N ALA A 55 10.25 -13.00 37.03
CA ALA A 55 9.87 -11.58 37.12
C ALA A 55 8.37 -11.44 37.39
N THR A 56 7.98 -10.29 37.97
CA THR A 56 6.56 -9.98 38.14
C THR A 56 5.88 -9.84 36.80
N GLN A 57 5.01 -10.82 36.50
CA GLN A 57 4.24 -10.79 35.25
C GLN A 57 3.21 -9.66 35.30
N LYS A 58 3.35 -8.67 34.40
CA LYS A 58 2.34 -7.63 34.24
C LYS A 58 1.15 -8.23 33.51
N SER A 59 0.03 -8.38 34.22
CA SER A 59 -1.21 -8.85 33.63
C SER A 59 -1.79 -7.78 32.70
N SER A 60 -1.85 -8.06 31.41
CA SER A 60 -2.64 -7.29 30.46
C SER A 60 -3.64 -8.23 29.78
N ARG A 61 -4.87 -7.74 29.57
CA ARG A 61 -5.82 -8.50 28.75
C ARG A 61 -5.35 -8.47 27.32
N PRO A 62 -5.24 -9.60 26.62
CA PRO A 62 -4.94 -9.65 25.20
C PRO A 62 -5.92 -8.76 24.41
N LYS A 63 -5.41 -7.99 23.48
CA LYS A 63 -6.20 -7.09 22.62
C LYS A 63 -6.13 -7.54 21.18
N SER A 64 -7.15 -7.18 20.41
CA SER A 64 -7.21 -7.47 18.98
C SER A 64 -6.43 -6.44 18.18
N TRP A 65 -5.53 -6.92 17.34
CA TRP A 65 -4.78 -6.14 16.34
C TRP A 65 -5.32 -6.43 14.96
N MET A 66 -5.20 -5.48 14.05
CA MET A 66 -5.37 -5.74 12.63
C MET A 66 -4.03 -6.12 12.04
N GLU A 67 -3.95 -7.27 11.40
CA GLU A 67 -2.81 -7.74 10.62
C GLU A 67 -3.12 -7.62 9.14
N ILE A 68 -2.17 -7.18 8.34
CA ILE A 68 -2.29 -7.08 6.89
C ILE A 68 -1.09 -7.83 6.30
N GLU A 69 -1.33 -9.09 5.97
CA GLU A 69 -0.33 -9.94 5.33
C GLU A 69 -0.37 -9.80 3.81
N VAL A 70 0.79 -9.78 3.19
CA VAL A 70 0.97 -9.74 1.74
C VAL A 70 1.82 -10.91 1.32
N THR A 71 1.31 -11.69 0.38
CA THR A 71 2.09 -12.71 -0.32
C THR A 71 2.55 -12.14 -1.65
N PHE A 72 3.84 -12.25 -1.92
CA PHE A 72 4.42 -11.81 -3.17
C PHE A 72 5.43 -12.81 -3.70
N GLY A 73 5.86 -12.63 -4.92
CA GLY A 73 6.88 -13.46 -5.55
C GLY A 73 7.87 -12.62 -6.33
N TRP A 74 9.06 -13.18 -6.54
CA TRP A 74 10.06 -12.62 -7.43
C TRP A 74 10.61 -13.67 -8.38
N GLN A 75 10.27 -13.51 -9.67
CA GLN A 75 10.70 -14.35 -10.78
C GLN A 75 11.47 -13.48 -11.78
N PRO A 76 12.78 -13.24 -11.58
CA PRO A 76 13.55 -12.41 -12.49
C PRO A 76 13.55 -13.00 -13.90
N THR A 77 13.42 -12.15 -14.92
CA THR A 77 13.37 -12.54 -16.33
C THR A 77 14.64 -13.27 -16.80
N THR A 78 15.78 -12.91 -16.22
CA THR A 78 17.04 -13.61 -16.42
C THR A 78 17.35 -14.41 -15.17
N PRO A 79 17.47 -15.75 -15.28
CA PRO A 79 17.82 -16.57 -14.12
C PRO A 79 19.14 -16.13 -13.50
N PRO A 80 19.21 -16.06 -12.15
CA PRO A 80 20.43 -15.66 -11.47
C PRO A 80 21.56 -16.66 -11.72
N VAL A 81 22.70 -16.17 -12.20
CA VAL A 81 23.89 -16.97 -12.51
C VAL A 81 24.79 -17.07 -11.29
N ASN A 82 24.98 -15.96 -10.57
CA ASN A 82 25.85 -15.88 -9.41
C ASN A 82 25.04 -15.98 -8.11
N SER A 83 25.71 -16.31 -7.01
CA SER A 83 25.07 -16.39 -5.69
C SER A 83 24.50 -15.04 -5.23
N SER A 84 25.16 -13.92 -5.57
CA SER A 84 24.69 -12.56 -5.29
C SER A 84 23.39 -12.22 -6.00
N ASP A 85 23.18 -12.75 -7.20
CA ASP A 85 22.00 -12.43 -8.02
C ASP A 85 20.75 -13.19 -7.55
N LYS A 86 20.93 -14.17 -6.65
CA LYS A 86 19.84 -14.96 -6.07
C LYS A 86 19.02 -14.19 -5.02
N TYR A 87 19.52 -13.04 -4.59
CA TYR A 87 18.88 -12.21 -3.57
C TYR A 87 18.73 -10.77 -4.04
N ALA A 88 17.67 -10.12 -3.62
CA ALA A 88 17.45 -8.70 -3.82
C ALA A 88 17.36 -7.99 -2.49
N ASP A 89 18.06 -6.86 -2.39
CA ASP A 89 17.98 -5.97 -1.24
C ASP A 89 17.16 -4.71 -1.56
N ASP A 90 16.79 -3.99 -0.51
CA ASP A 90 16.04 -2.74 -0.58
C ASP A 90 14.73 -2.88 -1.36
N ILE A 91 14.04 -4.00 -1.13
CA ILE A 91 12.70 -4.20 -1.65
C ILE A 91 11.72 -3.51 -0.71
N VAL A 92 11.12 -2.44 -1.19
CA VAL A 92 10.22 -1.58 -0.41
C VAL A 92 8.78 -1.95 -0.72
N LEU A 93 8.01 -2.30 0.33
CA LEU A 93 6.57 -2.44 0.23
C LEU A 93 5.89 -1.25 0.91
N ASP A 94 5.12 -0.48 0.14
CA ASP A 94 4.24 0.55 0.67
C ASP A 94 2.82 0.00 0.80
N TYR A 95 2.25 0.18 1.99
CA TYR A 95 0.90 -0.25 2.33
C TYR A 95 -0.04 0.95 2.39
N TYR A 96 -1.20 0.81 1.79
CA TYR A 96 -2.29 1.79 1.75
C TYR A 96 -3.56 1.12 2.27
N VAL A 97 -3.95 1.41 3.51
CA VAL A 97 -5.08 0.77 4.17
C VAL A 97 -6.21 1.78 4.36
N LEU A 98 -7.28 1.62 3.61
CA LEU A 98 -8.46 2.46 3.73
C LEU A 98 -9.40 1.85 4.77
N LEU A 99 -9.45 2.48 5.94
CA LEU A 99 -10.38 2.08 7.02
C LEU A 99 -11.77 2.64 6.77
N ALA A 100 -12.80 1.84 7.05
CA ALA A 100 -14.16 2.30 7.11
C ALA A 100 -14.33 3.21 8.34
N ASN A 101 -14.34 4.52 8.11
CA ASN A 101 -14.53 5.47 9.20
C ASN A 101 -16.01 5.65 9.47
N LYS A 102 -16.43 5.42 10.71
CA LYS A 102 -17.82 5.73 11.15
C LYS A 102 -17.98 7.17 11.59
N ASN A 103 -16.89 7.94 11.63
CA ASN A 103 -16.91 9.34 11.99
C ASN A 103 -17.36 10.19 10.80
N ALA A 104 -18.41 10.99 10.96
CA ALA A 104 -19.00 11.82 9.91
C ALA A 104 -18.04 12.84 9.26
N ALA A 105 -16.91 13.15 9.90
CA ALA A 105 -15.90 14.07 9.37
C ALA A 105 -15.06 13.50 8.20
N ALA A 106 -15.09 12.18 7.97
CA ALA A 106 -14.40 11.54 6.85
C ALA A 106 -15.29 10.42 6.26
N PRO A 107 -16.37 10.76 5.56
CA PRO A 107 -17.38 9.81 5.09
C PRO A 107 -16.84 8.77 4.10
N GLN A 108 -15.70 9.03 3.47
CA GLN A 108 -15.04 8.13 2.53
C GLN A 108 -14.01 7.19 3.18
N GLY A 109 -13.82 7.27 4.51
CA GLY A 109 -12.82 6.50 5.22
C GLY A 109 -11.51 7.28 5.48
N THR A 110 -10.61 6.65 6.24
CA THR A 110 -9.28 7.19 6.54
C THR A 110 -8.22 6.30 5.91
N LEU A 111 -7.37 6.89 5.06
CA LEU A 111 -6.25 6.18 4.44
C LEU A 111 -5.04 6.19 5.37
N LEU A 112 -4.71 5.04 5.93
CA LEU A 112 -3.46 4.83 6.66
C LEU A 112 -2.37 4.37 5.70
N THR A 113 -1.15 4.89 5.90
CA THR A 113 0.02 4.50 5.10
C THR A 113 1.17 4.04 5.98
N GLY A 114 1.91 3.06 5.51
CA GLY A 114 3.12 2.56 6.14
C GLY A 114 4.03 1.90 5.11
N GLN A 115 5.29 1.74 5.49
CA GLN A 115 6.32 1.20 4.62
C GLN A 115 7.17 0.18 5.37
N VAL A 116 7.56 -0.87 4.68
CA VAL A 116 8.55 -1.82 5.17
C VAL A 116 9.58 -2.10 4.06
N THR A 117 10.84 -2.16 4.44
CA THR A 117 11.93 -2.48 3.53
C THR A 117 12.47 -3.86 3.87
N HIS A 118 12.52 -4.75 2.89
CA HIS A 118 13.06 -6.09 3.02
C HIS A 118 14.47 -6.19 2.44
N THR A 119 15.28 -7.06 3.04
CA THR A 119 16.64 -7.41 2.59
C THR A 119 16.71 -8.89 2.28
N SER A 120 17.65 -9.26 1.43
CA SER A 120 17.93 -10.66 1.08
C SER A 120 16.69 -11.44 0.59
N VAL A 121 15.84 -10.76 -0.18
CA VAL A 121 14.64 -11.35 -0.77
C VAL A 121 15.07 -12.37 -1.83
N PRO A 122 14.75 -13.68 -1.68
CA PRO A 122 15.23 -14.71 -2.57
C PRO A 122 14.52 -14.70 -3.93
N ALA A 123 15.29 -14.93 -4.99
CA ALA A 123 14.75 -15.11 -6.34
C ALA A 123 14.08 -16.47 -6.51
N MET A 124 13.24 -16.60 -7.54
CA MET A 124 12.55 -17.83 -7.93
C MET A 124 11.60 -18.37 -6.85
N GLN A 125 11.06 -17.46 -6.01
CA GLN A 125 10.07 -17.73 -4.98
C GLN A 125 8.75 -17.02 -5.29
N ASN A 126 7.62 -17.64 -4.90
CA ASN A 126 6.27 -17.11 -5.14
C ASN A 126 5.42 -16.93 -3.88
N ASP A 127 5.97 -17.33 -2.72
CA ASP A 127 5.28 -17.36 -1.42
C ASP A 127 5.95 -16.50 -0.35
N LEU A 128 6.74 -15.52 -0.78
CA LEU A 128 7.37 -14.54 0.10
C LEU A 128 6.34 -13.74 0.87
N LYS A 129 6.62 -13.45 2.14
CA LYS A 129 5.66 -12.84 3.06
C LYS A 129 6.16 -11.51 3.61
N SER A 130 5.27 -10.54 3.58
CA SER A 130 5.42 -9.26 4.25
C SER A 130 4.19 -8.94 5.08
N VAL A 131 4.35 -8.21 6.18
CA VAL A 131 3.23 -7.91 7.08
C VAL A 131 3.37 -6.52 7.72
N MET A 132 2.23 -5.86 7.89
CA MET A 132 2.08 -4.68 8.73
C MET A 132 0.88 -4.79 9.65
N TYR A 133 0.91 -4.05 10.74
CA TYR A 133 -0.08 -4.12 11.80
C TYR A 133 -0.69 -2.77 12.12
N ILE A 134 -1.96 -2.78 12.56
CA ILE A 134 -2.60 -1.63 13.20
C ILE A 134 -2.87 -2.00 14.66
N ASN A 135 -2.38 -1.18 15.59
CA ASN A 135 -2.53 -1.46 17.00
C ASN A 135 -3.97 -1.24 17.50
N PRO A 136 -4.36 -1.87 18.63
CA PRO A 136 -5.72 -1.79 19.15
C PRO A 136 -6.20 -0.36 19.46
N ARG A 137 -5.32 0.51 19.97
CA ARG A 137 -5.69 1.91 20.28
C ARG A 137 -5.96 2.72 19.03
N THR A 138 -5.23 2.47 17.96
CA THR A 138 -5.50 3.07 16.64
C THR A 138 -6.86 2.62 16.11
N LEU A 139 -7.16 1.32 16.22
CA LEU A 139 -8.48 0.79 15.85
C LEU A 139 -9.60 1.42 16.70
N GLU A 140 -9.44 1.45 18.04
CA GLU A 140 -10.39 2.10 18.95
C GLU A 140 -10.63 3.57 18.54
N ARG A 141 -9.58 4.32 18.19
CA ARG A 141 -9.66 5.72 17.77
C ARG A 141 -10.51 5.92 16.50
N PHE A 142 -10.37 5.05 15.51
CA PHE A 142 -11.09 5.18 14.24
C PHE A 142 -12.46 4.53 14.24
N PHE A 143 -12.79 3.72 15.26
CA PHE A 143 -14.06 3.01 15.40
C PHE A 143 -14.84 3.39 16.68
N ASP A 144 -14.79 4.66 17.09
CA ASP A 144 -15.55 5.23 18.22
C ASP A 144 -15.39 4.45 19.53
N GLY A 145 -14.14 4.08 19.84
CA GLY A 145 -13.80 3.34 21.06
C GLY A 145 -14.13 1.85 21.04
N LYS A 146 -14.59 1.33 19.89
CA LYS A 146 -14.91 -0.10 19.73
C LYS A 146 -13.94 -0.76 18.78
N LEU A 147 -13.48 -1.96 19.13
CA LEU A 147 -12.69 -2.76 18.22
C LEU A 147 -13.60 -3.39 17.14
N PRO A 148 -13.18 -3.39 15.86
CA PRO A 148 -13.94 -4.07 14.81
C PRO A 148 -13.98 -5.59 15.08
N SER A 149 -15.13 -6.19 14.77
CA SER A 149 -15.33 -7.64 14.96
C SER A 149 -14.65 -8.50 13.90
N SER A 150 -14.36 -7.90 12.72
CA SER A 150 -13.68 -8.57 11.62
C SER A 150 -12.88 -7.57 10.78
N ALA A 151 -11.87 -8.05 10.08
CA ALA A 151 -11.11 -7.23 9.15
C ALA A 151 -12.00 -6.71 8.00
N SER A 152 -12.92 -7.54 7.50
CA SER A 152 -13.82 -7.17 6.40
C SER A 152 -14.78 -6.03 6.75
N SER A 153 -15.18 -5.90 8.03
CA SER A 153 -16.04 -4.80 8.50
C SER A 153 -15.27 -3.50 8.72
N ALA A 154 -13.96 -3.59 8.92
CA ALA A 154 -13.09 -2.45 9.23
C ALA A 154 -12.41 -1.88 7.98
N ILE A 155 -12.14 -2.70 6.98
CA ILE A 155 -11.34 -2.33 5.80
C ILE A 155 -12.24 -2.16 4.58
N VAL A 156 -12.22 -0.94 4.02
CA VAL A 156 -12.83 -0.66 2.72
C VAL A 156 -12.00 -1.31 1.62
N ASP A 157 -10.69 -1.01 1.59
CA ASP A 157 -9.76 -1.61 0.63
C ASP A 157 -8.32 -1.55 1.15
N VAL A 158 -7.44 -2.36 0.57
CA VAL A 158 -6.00 -2.33 0.81
C VAL A 158 -5.28 -2.27 -0.53
N GLY A 159 -4.41 -1.28 -0.67
CA GLY A 159 -3.47 -1.20 -1.79
C GLY A 159 -2.05 -1.50 -1.32
N VAL A 160 -1.26 -2.13 -2.17
CA VAL A 160 0.16 -2.39 -1.92
C VAL A 160 0.96 -2.11 -3.18
N THR A 161 2.11 -1.44 -3.04
CA THR A 161 3.09 -1.32 -4.10
C THR A 161 4.41 -1.93 -3.66
N ILE A 162 5.10 -2.58 -4.59
CA ILE A 162 6.48 -3.03 -4.43
C ILE A 162 7.35 -2.09 -5.25
N SER A 163 8.37 -1.53 -4.62
CA SER A 163 9.37 -0.70 -5.28
C SER A 163 10.77 -1.30 -5.10
N ARG A 164 11.58 -1.19 -6.13
CA ARG A 164 13.00 -1.54 -6.14
C ARG A 164 13.79 -0.40 -6.75
N GLN A 165 14.85 0.06 -6.08
CA GLN A 165 15.67 1.20 -6.54
C GLN A 165 14.84 2.46 -6.86
N GLY A 166 13.79 2.72 -6.07
CA GLY A 166 12.90 3.87 -6.24
C GLY A 166 11.87 3.75 -7.38
N GLN A 167 11.84 2.64 -8.11
CA GLN A 167 10.85 2.39 -9.16
C GLN A 167 9.79 1.39 -8.69
N VAL A 168 8.52 1.68 -8.96
CA VAL A 168 7.42 0.76 -8.70
C VAL A 168 7.52 -0.40 -9.70
N VAL A 169 7.65 -1.62 -9.18
CA VAL A 169 7.82 -2.85 -9.95
C VAL A 169 6.58 -3.77 -9.91
N ALA A 170 5.76 -3.64 -8.88
CA ALA A 170 4.46 -4.32 -8.80
C ALA A 170 3.49 -3.51 -7.95
N GLN A 171 2.20 -3.66 -8.20
CA GLN A 171 1.14 -3.03 -7.42
C GLN A 171 -0.14 -3.86 -7.49
N LYS A 172 -0.89 -3.88 -6.39
CA LYS A 172 -2.16 -4.60 -6.31
C LYS A 172 -3.09 -3.93 -5.31
N SER A 173 -4.38 -4.00 -5.58
CA SER A 173 -5.43 -3.70 -4.63
C SER A 173 -6.16 -4.98 -4.23
N LEU A 174 -6.69 -5.01 -3.01
CA LEU A 174 -7.44 -6.16 -2.49
C LEU A 174 -8.79 -6.33 -3.20
N LYS A 175 -9.52 -5.23 -3.38
CA LYS A 175 -10.89 -5.25 -3.91
C LYS A 175 -11.04 -4.48 -5.22
N SER A 176 -10.43 -3.31 -5.33
CA SER A 176 -10.57 -2.44 -6.49
C SER A 176 -9.69 -2.90 -7.67
N PRO A 177 -10.15 -2.78 -8.91
CA PRO A 177 -9.39 -3.23 -10.08
C PRO A 177 -8.22 -2.30 -10.44
N GLY A 178 -8.04 -1.16 -9.75
CA GLY A 178 -7.04 -0.16 -10.10
C GLY A 178 -6.41 0.53 -8.88
N ILE A 179 -5.58 1.52 -9.17
CA ILE A 179 -4.90 2.35 -8.17
C ILE A 179 -5.88 3.41 -7.69
N TRP A 180 -6.31 3.32 -6.44
CA TRP A 180 -7.29 4.23 -5.84
C TRP A 180 -6.69 5.15 -4.75
N TRP A 181 -5.57 4.77 -4.13
CA TRP A 181 -5.00 5.48 -2.98
C TRP A 181 -4.45 6.89 -3.24
N PRO A 182 -4.04 7.30 -4.46
CA PRO A 182 -3.59 8.68 -4.68
C PRO A 182 -4.67 9.75 -4.49
N GLN A 183 -5.95 9.37 -4.57
CA GLN A 183 -7.08 10.31 -4.41
C GLN A 183 -7.44 10.62 -2.95
N TYR A 184 -6.82 9.90 -1.98
CA TYR A 184 -7.09 10.07 -0.56
C TYR A 184 -5.96 10.81 0.14
N GLN A 185 -6.32 11.57 1.18
CA GLN A 185 -5.33 12.15 2.07
C GLN A 185 -4.64 11.05 2.89
N LYS A 186 -3.33 10.97 2.79
CA LYS A 186 -2.51 9.97 3.48
C LYS A 186 -2.31 10.33 4.95
N THR A 187 -2.46 9.34 5.83
CA THR A 187 -2.19 9.44 7.26
C THR A 187 -1.13 8.40 7.63
N SER A 188 0.07 8.84 7.95
CA SER A 188 1.21 7.97 8.32
C SER A 188 1.33 7.77 9.83
N GLY A 189 2.19 6.81 10.25
CA GLY A 189 2.54 6.58 11.66
C GLY A 189 1.59 5.66 12.42
N TYR A 190 0.62 5.05 11.76
CA TYR A 190 -0.34 4.13 12.37
C TYR A 190 -0.21 2.68 11.91
N LEU A 191 0.47 2.45 10.80
CA LEU A 191 0.88 1.12 10.38
C LEU A 191 2.26 0.82 10.95
N LEU A 192 2.38 -0.28 11.66
CA LEU A 192 3.59 -0.72 12.33
C LEU A 192 4.16 -1.94 11.60
N ASN A 193 5.45 -1.98 11.37
CA ASN A 193 6.10 -3.19 10.90
C ASN A 193 6.15 -4.23 12.04
N LYS A 194 6.40 -5.49 11.70
CA LYS A 194 6.39 -6.61 12.67
C LYS A 194 7.30 -6.37 13.88
N ASN A 195 8.48 -5.76 13.66
CA ASN A 195 9.49 -5.54 14.71
C ASN A 195 9.07 -4.48 15.74
N GLU A 196 8.07 -3.65 15.41
CA GLU A 196 7.50 -2.62 16.30
C GLU A 196 6.30 -3.13 17.10
N THR A 197 6.02 -4.42 17.06
CA THR A 197 4.82 -5.04 17.64
C THR A 197 5.15 -6.17 18.60
N PRO A 198 4.19 -6.62 19.43
CA PRO A 198 4.34 -7.82 20.27
C PRO A 198 4.56 -9.10 19.45
N PHE A 199 4.38 -9.08 18.14
CA PHE A 199 4.55 -10.22 17.24
C PHE A 199 5.99 -10.34 16.71
N ALA A 200 6.92 -9.46 17.11
CA ALA A 200 8.29 -9.39 16.60
C ALA A 200 9.03 -10.75 16.64
N SER A 201 8.89 -11.48 17.74
CA SER A 201 9.55 -12.79 17.95
C SER A 201 8.75 -13.98 17.43
N LEU A 202 7.52 -13.78 16.94
CA LEU A 202 6.68 -14.87 16.46
C LEU A 202 6.88 -15.08 14.97
N ASN A 203 6.92 -16.36 14.55
CA ASN A 203 6.99 -16.72 13.12
C ASN A 203 8.13 -15.99 12.38
N SER A 204 9.33 -15.93 12.99
CA SER A 204 10.46 -15.17 12.45
C SER A 204 10.88 -15.66 11.07
N ASP A 205 10.84 -16.98 10.85
CA ASP A 205 11.27 -17.61 9.61
C ASP A 205 10.17 -17.65 8.53
N TYR A 206 8.99 -17.15 8.85
CA TYR A 206 7.85 -17.11 7.92
C TYR A 206 7.78 -15.81 7.12
N TYR A 207 8.33 -14.72 7.67
CA TYR A 207 8.33 -13.41 7.04
C TYR A 207 9.71 -13.03 6.55
N GLU A 208 9.76 -12.32 5.44
CA GLU A 208 11.01 -11.80 4.89
C GLU A 208 11.72 -10.85 5.87
N ALA A 209 13.05 -10.90 5.88
CA ALA A 209 13.87 -10.09 6.76
C ALA A 209 13.62 -8.59 6.54
N VAL A 210 13.33 -7.86 7.63
CA VAL A 210 13.12 -6.42 7.60
C VAL A 210 14.44 -5.69 7.82
N LYS A 211 14.75 -4.74 6.95
CA LYS A 211 15.92 -3.87 7.08
C LYS A 211 15.82 -3.06 8.37
N LYS A 212 16.84 -3.13 9.21
CA LYS A 212 16.93 -2.25 10.39
C LYS A 212 17.13 -0.81 9.92
N GLN A 213 16.31 0.07 10.45
CA GLN A 213 16.45 1.51 10.27
C GLN A 213 17.49 2.08 11.22
#